data_b20fd124f1a5653118596a284f359a0d
#
_entry.id   b20fd124f1a5653118596a284f359a0d
#
_cell.length_a   1.000
_cell.length_b   1.000
_cell.length_c   1.000
_cell.angle_alpha   90.00
_cell.angle_beta   90.00
_cell.angle_gamma   90.00
#
_symmetry.space_group_name_H-M   'P 1'
#
loop_
_entity.id
_entity.type
_entity.pdbx_description
1 polymer ?
#
loop_
_entity_poly.entity_id
_entity_poly.type
_entity_poly.pdbx_seq_one_letter_code
_entity_poly.pdbx_strand_id
1 'polypeptide(L)'
;MADLNMRLFNSANGLLLECFMRGETSPDEEQILSDWLHSQEAKEQLSNYYQETWKGSNNKLIAEVQGRMFERVKSQMHNAVQELNRRKQKRTMRIRRLFQYAAVILLIITAGIGGHLYTVSQTEPTVTDKSYLVQTGKGQRANITLPDGTVVWLNSYTQLHYNANYGATQRVVSLIGEAYFEVAKDKEKPFIVETAGMNVEALGTTFNVKAYREDSQIIATLFSGSVRVSSDRDNVILSPDENATFERRSGKLAIHKPDNSSYAKMWRNNDLVFNGETLEEIAVLLNRMYNVQIAFKSERIKQYCFSGVICNNSLDNVIELISLTSPITYETRGDTIILGNR
;
A
#
# COMPACT_ATOMS: atom_id res chain seq x y z
N MET A 1 21.89 -31.68 -4.75
CA MET A 1 21.52 -32.64 -5.80
C MET A 1 20.05 -32.98 -5.61
N ALA A 2 19.20 -32.35 -6.38
CA ALA A 2 17.95 -32.89 -6.87
C ALA A 2 17.47 -31.88 -7.90
N ASP A 3 17.72 -32.23 -9.17
CA ASP A 3 17.10 -31.61 -10.34
C ASP A 3 15.59 -31.76 -10.22
N LEU A 4 14.89 -30.70 -9.81
CA LEU A 4 13.49 -30.56 -10.10
C LEU A 4 13.37 -29.71 -11.38
N ASN A 5 13.64 -30.37 -12.52
CA ASN A 5 13.22 -29.93 -13.83
C ASN A 5 11.69 -29.94 -13.87
N MET A 6 11.07 -28.91 -13.29
CA MET A 6 9.64 -28.68 -13.41
C MET A 6 9.43 -27.96 -14.76
N ARG A 7 9.36 -28.74 -15.86
CA ARG A 7 8.84 -28.23 -17.12
C ARG A 7 7.36 -27.96 -16.89
N LEU A 8 7.02 -26.69 -16.68
CA LEU A 8 5.67 -26.21 -16.42
C LEU A 8 4.65 -26.66 -17.48
N PHE A 9 5.08 -26.82 -18.72
CA PHE A 9 4.27 -27.31 -19.83
C PHE A 9 5.16 -27.93 -20.92
N ASN A 10 4.66 -28.96 -21.60
CA ASN A 10 5.33 -29.56 -22.77
C ASN A 10 5.07 -28.79 -24.08
N SER A 11 4.60 -27.54 -24.01
CA SER A 11 4.26 -26.68 -25.14
C SER A 11 5.21 -25.48 -25.23
N ALA A 12 5.39 -24.94 -26.46
CA ALA A 12 6.19 -23.73 -26.69
C ALA A 12 5.72 -22.54 -25.84
N ASN A 13 4.43 -22.42 -25.61
CA ASN A 13 3.82 -21.36 -24.79
C ASN A 13 4.12 -21.54 -23.29
N GLY A 14 4.30 -22.76 -22.82
CA GLY A 14 4.70 -23.04 -21.45
C GLY A 14 6.14 -22.63 -21.17
N LEU A 15 7.05 -22.82 -22.11
CA LEU A 15 8.42 -22.33 -22.05
C LEU A 15 8.46 -20.80 -22.07
N LEU A 16 7.60 -20.18 -22.88
CA LEU A 16 7.48 -18.72 -22.97
C LEU A 16 6.99 -18.12 -21.64
N LEU A 17 6.05 -18.78 -20.97
CA LEU A 17 5.56 -18.37 -19.65
C LEU A 17 6.67 -18.48 -18.60
N GLU A 18 7.52 -19.50 -18.68
CA GLU A 18 8.66 -19.67 -17.77
C GLU A 18 9.73 -18.58 -17.98
N CYS A 19 10.02 -18.24 -19.26
CA CYS A 19 10.91 -17.12 -19.60
C CYS A 19 10.34 -15.78 -19.12
N PHE A 20 9.04 -15.57 -19.25
CA PHE A 20 8.36 -14.36 -18.74
C PHE A 20 8.50 -14.24 -17.22
N MET A 21 8.30 -15.33 -16.48
CA MET A 21 8.47 -15.34 -15.01
C MET A 21 9.92 -15.06 -14.56
N ARG A 22 10.90 -15.31 -15.44
CA ARG A 22 12.31 -14.97 -15.20
C ARG A 22 12.69 -13.56 -15.68
N GLY A 23 11.77 -12.85 -16.36
CA GLY A 23 12.04 -11.52 -16.94
C GLY A 23 12.95 -11.58 -18.19
N GLU A 24 12.95 -12.69 -18.92
CA GLU A 24 13.82 -12.98 -20.08
C GLU A 24 13.07 -12.90 -21.42
N THR A 25 11.88 -12.28 -21.45
CA THR A 25 11.04 -12.15 -22.66
C THR A 25 11.22 -10.81 -23.34
N SER A 26 11.10 -10.81 -24.67
CA SER A 26 11.00 -9.60 -25.49
C SER A 26 9.55 -9.07 -25.57
N PRO A 27 9.31 -7.80 -25.93
CA PRO A 27 7.96 -7.24 -26.06
C PRO A 27 7.06 -8.00 -27.05
N ASP A 28 7.62 -8.54 -28.13
CA ASP A 28 6.87 -9.34 -29.11
C ASP A 28 6.44 -10.69 -28.54
N GLU A 29 7.29 -11.31 -27.76
CA GLU A 29 7.01 -12.57 -27.05
C GLU A 29 5.98 -12.37 -25.94
N GLU A 30 5.99 -11.23 -25.27
CA GLU A 30 4.97 -10.87 -24.28
C GLU A 30 3.59 -10.71 -24.89
N GLN A 31 3.51 -10.17 -26.11
CA GLN A 31 2.26 -10.05 -26.84
C GLN A 31 1.69 -11.43 -27.20
N ILE A 32 2.54 -12.34 -27.71
CA ILE A 32 2.15 -13.73 -28.02
C ILE A 32 1.67 -14.44 -26.76
N LEU A 33 2.36 -14.25 -25.66
CA LEU A 33 2.00 -14.84 -24.37
C LEU A 33 0.66 -14.30 -23.85
N SER A 34 0.44 -12.99 -23.99
CA SER A 34 -0.82 -12.34 -23.63
C SER A 34 -2.00 -12.91 -24.42
N ASP A 35 -1.86 -13.05 -25.72
CA ASP A 35 -2.91 -13.60 -26.59
C ASP A 35 -3.22 -15.05 -26.26
N TRP A 36 -2.18 -15.85 -25.99
CA TRP A 36 -2.37 -17.22 -25.54
C TRP A 36 -3.05 -17.30 -24.17
N LEU A 37 -2.70 -16.48 -23.20
CA LEU A 37 -3.30 -16.50 -21.86
C LEU A 37 -4.80 -16.16 -21.87
N HIS A 38 -5.28 -15.43 -22.87
CA HIS A 38 -6.71 -15.16 -23.07
C HIS A 38 -7.44 -16.31 -23.78
N SER A 39 -6.74 -17.30 -24.31
CA SER A 39 -7.32 -18.44 -25.02
C SER A 39 -8.01 -19.44 -24.06
N GLN A 40 -8.96 -20.22 -24.60
CA GLN A 40 -9.60 -21.29 -23.84
C GLN A 40 -8.62 -22.42 -23.51
N GLU A 41 -7.65 -22.68 -24.40
CA GLU A 41 -6.61 -23.68 -24.23
C GLU A 41 -5.69 -23.37 -23.01
N ALA A 42 -5.27 -22.11 -22.86
CA ALA A 42 -4.49 -21.68 -21.71
C ALA A 42 -5.23 -21.86 -20.39
N LYS A 43 -6.52 -21.55 -20.37
CA LYS A 43 -7.38 -21.72 -19.17
C LYS A 43 -7.47 -23.19 -18.75
N GLU A 44 -7.60 -24.11 -19.68
CA GLU A 44 -7.65 -25.53 -19.40
C GLU A 44 -6.31 -26.08 -18.92
N GLN A 45 -5.23 -25.69 -19.60
CA GLN A 45 -3.87 -26.14 -19.24
C GLN A 45 -3.45 -25.61 -17.87
N LEU A 46 -3.69 -24.32 -17.58
CA LEU A 46 -3.43 -23.72 -16.28
C LEU A 46 -4.28 -24.33 -15.17
N SER A 47 -5.56 -24.56 -15.43
CA SER A 47 -6.47 -25.18 -14.47
C SER A 47 -6.02 -26.60 -14.09
N ASN A 48 -5.63 -27.42 -15.07
CA ASN A 48 -5.14 -28.77 -14.84
C ASN A 48 -3.81 -28.78 -14.06
N TYR A 49 -2.88 -27.88 -14.42
CA TYR A 49 -1.62 -27.71 -13.72
C TYR A 49 -1.81 -27.31 -12.25
N TYR A 50 -2.69 -26.32 -11.98
CA TYR A 50 -2.99 -25.92 -10.61
C TYR A 50 -3.68 -27.03 -9.81
N GLN A 51 -4.59 -27.80 -10.43
CA GLN A 51 -5.23 -28.93 -9.77
C GLN A 51 -4.23 -30.04 -9.41
N GLU A 52 -3.27 -30.36 -10.28
CA GLU A 52 -2.25 -31.37 -9.99
C GLU A 52 -1.27 -30.90 -8.91
N THR A 53 -0.79 -29.67 -9.01
CA THR A 53 0.12 -29.07 -8.03
C THR A 53 -0.55 -28.95 -6.65
N TRP A 54 -1.87 -28.62 -6.62
CA TRP A 54 -2.64 -28.54 -5.38
C TRP A 54 -2.86 -29.90 -4.72
N LYS A 55 -3.03 -30.95 -5.49
CA LYS A 55 -3.15 -32.32 -4.97
C LYS A 55 -1.83 -32.84 -4.37
N GLY A 56 -0.68 -32.36 -4.84
CA GLY A 56 0.65 -32.71 -4.32
C GLY A 56 1.09 -31.89 -3.09
N SER A 57 0.43 -30.78 -2.82
CA SER A 57 0.74 -29.89 -1.70
C SER A 57 0.02 -30.39 -0.45
N ASN A 58 0.81 -30.95 0.47
CA ASN A 58 0.35 -31.48 1.76
C ASN A 58 0.07 -30.34 2.74
N ASN A 59 -0.84 -29.40 2.37
CA ASN A 59 -1.10 -28.16 3.07
C ASN A 59 -2.23 -28.38 4.10
N LYS A 60 -1.85 -28.69 5.35
CA LYS A 60 -2.76 -28.83 6.50
C LYS A 60 -3.15 -27.46 7.07
N LEU A 61 -3.65 -26.56 6.24
CA LEU A 61 -4.44 -25.46 6.78
C LEU A 61 -5.77 -26.03 7.27
N ILE A 62 -6.03 -25.85 8.56
CA ILE A 62 -7.29 -26.28 9.19
C ILE A 62 -8.43 -25.60 8.40
N ALA A 63 -9.36 -26.40 7.87
CA ALA A 63 -10.51 -25.94 7.06
C ALA A 63 -11.29 -24.79 7.72
N GLU A 64 -11.23 -24.71 9.04
CA GLU A 64 -11.80 -23.65 9.88
C GLU A 64 -11.14 -22.28 9.68
N VAL A 65 -9.83 -22.21 9.40
CA VAL A 65 -9.13 -20.93 9.14
C VAL A 65 -9.45 -20.44 7.73
N GLN A 66 -9.48 -21.34 6.75
CA GLN A 66 -9.92 -21.01 5.38
C GLN A 66 -11.37 -20.54 5.36
N GLY A 67 -12.26 -21.21 6.10
CA GLY A 67 -13.67 -20.82 6.23
C GLY A 67 -13.82 -19.43 6.83
N ARG A 68 -13.11 -19.12 7.92
CA ARG A 68 -13.17 -17.80 8.57
C ARG A 68 -12.61 -16.68 7.68
N MET A 69 -11.52 -16.92 6.93
CA MET A 69 -10.99 -15.96 5.98
C MET A 69 -11.95 -15.71 4.82
N PHE A 70 -12.55 -16.77 4.27
CA PHE A 70 -13.53 -16.67 3.18
C PHE A 70 -14.79 -15.91 3.61
N GLU A 71 -15.36 -16.23 4.78
CA GLU A 71 -16.54 -15.53 5.31
C GLU A 71 -16.23 -14.06 5.64
N ARG A 72 -15.01 -13.73 6.10
CA ARG A 72 -14.60 -12.33 6.35
C ARG A 72 -14.52 -11.53 5.05
N VAL A 73 -13.92 -12.09 3.99
CA VAL A 73 -13.84 -11.45 2.67
C VAL A 73 -15.25 -11.32 2.06
N LYS A 74 -16.06 -12.36 2.14
CA LYS A 74 -17.44 -12.39 1.63
C LYS A 74 -18.32 -11.36 2.34
N SER A 75 -18.22 -11.24 3.65
CA SER A 75 -18.98 -10.24 4.42
C SER A 75 -18.54 -8.80 4.09
N GLN A 76 -17.24 -8.56 3.90
CA GLN A 76 -16.74 -7.25 3.48
C GLN A 76 -17.21 -6.88 2.07
N MET A 77 -17.19 -7.83 1.13
CA MET A 77 -17.74 -7.62 -0.22
C MET A 77 -19.24 -7.37 -0.20
N HIS A 78 -19.99 -8.13 0.60
CA HIS A 78 -21.46 -7.97 0.71
C HIS A 78 -21.82 -6.60 1.27
N ASN A 79 -21.11 -6.15 2.32
CA ASN A 79 -21.31 -4.83 2.92
C ASN A 79 -20.96 -3.70 1.94
N ALA A 80 -19.86 -3.83 1.18
CA ALA A 80 -19.46 -2.87 0.17
C ALA A 80 -20.50 -2.75 -0.97
N VAL A 81 -21.05 -3.88 -1.45
CA VAL A 81 -22.09 -3.91 -2.48
C VAL A 81 -23.41 -3.31 -1.98
N GLN A 82 -23.82 -3.60 -0.75
CA GLN A 82 -25.01 -3.00 -0.14
C GLN A 82 -24.88 -1.48 0.04
N GLU A 83 -23.69 -1.01 0.42
CA GLU A 83 -23.42 0.41 0.58
C GLU A 83 -23.45 1.16 -0.77
N LEU A 84 -22.93 0.56 -1.83
CA LEU A 84 -23.01 1.07 -3.21
C LEU A 84 -24.47 1.15 -3.70
N ASN A 85 -25.29 0.13 -3.44
CA ASN A 85 -26.69 0.12 -3.83
C ASN A 85 -27.54 1.10 -3.02
N ARG A 86 -27.26 1.29 -1.72
CA ARG A 86 -27.89 2.34 -0.89
C ARG A 86 -27.58 3.74 -1.41
N ARG A 87 -26.36 3.99 -1.89
CA ARG A 87 -25.98 5.30 -2.46
C ARG A 87 -26.70 5.56 -3.79
N LYS A 88 -26.86 4.55 -4.65
CA LYS A 88 -27.61 4.68 -5.92
C LYS A 88 -29.10 4.99 -5.70
N GLN A 89 -29.76 4.30 -4.79
CA GLN A 89 -31.19 4.53 -4.50
C GLN A 89 -31.48 5.91 -3.89
N LYS A 90 -30.59 6.39 -3.02
CA LYS A 90 -30.73 7.75 -2.43
C LYS A 90 -30.54 8.86 -3.47
N ARG A 91 -29.73 8.62 -4.50
CA ARG A 91 -29.46 9.61 -5.57
C ARG A 91 -30.66 9.82 -6.49
N THR A 92 -31.35 8.74 -6.88
CA THR A 92 -32.50 8.81 -7.79
C THR A 92 -33.74 9.44 -7.15
N MET A 93 -33.99 9.19 -5.86
CA MET A 93 -35.11 9.85 -5.16
C MET A 93 -34.87 11.36 -4.92
N ARG A 94 -33.63 11.79 -4.69
CA ARG A 94 -33.29 13.21 -4.51
C ARG A 94 -33.47 14.03 -5.80
N ILE A 95 -33.11 13.44 -6.95
CA ILE A 95 -33.21 14.12 -8.26
C ILE A 95 -34.69 14.35 -8.61
N ARG A 96 -35.56 13.38 -8.33
CA ARG A 96 -37.00 13.49 -8.64
C ARG A 96 -37.72 14.56 -7.81
N ARG A 97 -37.30 14.80 -6.53
CA ARG A 97 -37.82 15.89 -5.68
C ARG A 97 -37.26 17.25 -6.07
N LEU A 98 -35.99 17.29 -6.60
CA LEU A 98 -35.41 18.57 -7.05
C LEU A 98 -36.16 19.19 -8.23
N PHE A 99 -36.67 18.38 -9.17
CA PHE A 99 -37.44 18.87 -10.33
C PHE A 99 -38.84 19.44 -9.92
N GLN A 100 -39.41 19.02 -8.82
CA GLN A 100 -40.71 19.53 -8.32
C GLN A 100 -40.62 20.91 -7.66
N TYR A 101 -39.46 21.34 -7.22
CA TYR A 101 -39.24 22.62 -6.51
C TYR A 101 -38.48 23.65 -7.33
N ALA A 102 -38.11 23.35 -8.58
CA ALA A 102 -37.29 24.24 -9.41
C ALA A 102 -37.91 25.61 -9.67
N ALA A 103 -39.24 25.69 -9.75
CA ALA A 103 -39.96 26.96 -9.98
C ALA A 103 -39.94 27.90 -8.76
N VAL A 104 -39.90 27.38 -7.53
CA VAL A 104 -39.86 28.15 -6.30
C VAL A 104 -38.44 28.68 -6.01
N ILE A 105 -37.42 27.90 -6.40
CA ILE A 105 -36.03 28.25 -6.15
C ILE A 105 -35.58 29.45 -7.02
N LEU A 106 -36.12 29.60 -8.23
CA LEU A 106 -35.76 30.69 -9.12
C LEU A 106 -36.20 32.09 -8.55
N LEU A 107 -37.29 32.15 -7.79
CA LEU A 107 -37.74 33.36 -7.13
C LEU A 107 -36.90 33.72 -5.89
N ILE A 108 -36.36 32.74 -5.18
CA ILE A 108 -35.48 32.93 -4.02
C ILE A 108 -34.08 33.38 -4.43
N ILE A 109 -33.57 32.87 -5.57
CA ILE A 109 -32.25 33.23 -6.08
C ILE A 109 -32.18 34.70 -6.50
N THR A 110 -33.25 35.24 -7.13
CA THR A 110 -33.28 36.67 -7.54
C THR A 110 -33.35 37.62 -6.37
N ALA A 111 -34.03 37.24 -5.26
CA ALA A 111 -34.07 38.04 -4.02
C ALA A 111 -32.76 37.88 -3.20
N GLY A 112 -32.09 36.74 -3.26
CA GLY A 112 -30.83 36.43 -2.53
C GLY A 112 -29.59 37.12 -3.11
N ILE A 113 -29.55 37.34 -4.44
CA ILE A 113 -28.38 37.95 -5.09
C ILE A 113 -28.19 39.41 -4.65
N GLY A 114 -29.30 40.17 -4.41
CA GLY A 114 -29.22 41.56 -3.92
C GLY A 114 -28.69 41.67 -2.50
N GLY A 115 -29.02 40.69 -1.63
CA GLY A 115 -28.52 40.63 -0.24
C GLY A 115 -27.07 40.14 -0.12
N HIS A 116 -26.65 39.26 -1.03
CA HIS A 116 -25.32 38.68 -0.95
C HIS A 116 -24.19 39.65 -1.33
N LEU A 117 -24.48 40.62 -2.22
CA LEU A 117 -23.49 41.66 -2.56
C LEU A 117 -23.20 42.63 -1.42
N TYR A 118 -24.09 42.70 -0.43
CA TYR A 118 -23.93 43.60 0.74
C TYR A 118 -23.16 42.95 1.90
N THR A 119 -23.09 41.63 1.99
CA THR A 119 -22.47 40.91 3.14
C THR A 119 -21.08 40.35 2.90
N VAL A 120 -20.54 40.44 1.68
CA VAL A 120 -19.25 39.84 1.32
C VAL A 120 -18.03 40.62 1.86
N SER A 121 -18.20 41.81 2.46
CA SER A 121 -17.05 42.60 2.95
C SER A 121 -16.68 42.40 4.43
N GLN A 122 -17.30 41.50 5.15
CA GLN A 122 -16.99 41.29 6.60
C GLN A 122 -17.01 39.81 7.07
N THR A 123 -16.69 38.88 6.24
CA THR A 123 -16.46 37.55 6.78
C THR A 123 -14.95 37.26 6.67
N GLU A 124 -14.23 37.52 7.75
CA GLU A 124 -12.97 36.80 7.97
C GLU A 124 -13.29 35.31 7.81
N PRO A 125 -12.45 34.52 7.07
CA PRO A 125 -12.68 33.11 6.96
C PRO A 125 -12.63 32.55 8.38
N THR A 126 -13.79 32.20 8.94
CA THR A 126 -13.84 31.35 10.11
C THR A 126 -13.07 30.10 9.72
N VAL A 127 -11.85 29.96 10.21
CA VAL A 127 -11.03 28.76 10.11
C VAL A 127 -11.86 27.67 10.77
N THR A 128 -12.70 27.02 9.98
CA THR A 128 -13.36 25.81 10.43
C THR A 128 -12.21 24.81 10.62
N ASP A 129 -11.97 24.44 11.86
CA ASP A 129 -10.96 23.47 12.29
C ASP A 129 -11.36 22.04 11.82
N LYS A 130 -11.83 21.97 10.57
CA LYS A 130 -12.17 20.71 9.92
C LYS A 130 -10.89 20.03 9.51
N SER A 131 -10.70 18.88 10.05
CA SER A 131 -9.61 18.01 9.68
C SER A 131 -10.12 16.75 8.98
N TYR A 132 -9.38 16.25 8.04
CA TYR A 132 -9.69 15.03 7.30
C TYR A 132 -8.69 13.97 7.69
N LEU A 133 -9.20 12.80 8.06
CA LEU A 133 -8.41 11.63 8.37
C LEU A 133 -8.73 10.52 7.36
N VAL A 134 -7.73 10.05 6.66
CA VAL A 134 -7.81 8.84 5.84
C VAL A 134 -6.96 7.77 6.50
N GLN A 135 -7.55 6.60 6.75
CA GLN A 135 -6.84 5.52 7.42
C GLN A 135 -7.07 4.18 6.76
N THR A 136 -6.05 3.33 6.80
CA THR A 136 -6.10 1.93 6.38
C THR A 136 -5.92 1.04 7.60
N GLY A 137 -6.67 -0.04 7.67
CA GLY A 137 -6.47 -1.10 8.66
C GLY A 137 -5.31 -2.02 8.28
N LYS A 138 -4.99 -2.97 9.15
CA LYS A 138 -4.06 -4.06 8.84
C LYS A 138 -4.59 -4.87 7.67
N GLY A 139 -3.72 -5.21 6.72
CA GLY A 139 -4.09 -5.92 5.50
C GLY A 139 -4.82 -5.08 4.46
N GLN A 140 -5.05 -3.80 4.73
CA GLN A 140 -5.76 -2.89 3.84
C GLN A 140 -4.80 -1.86 3.24
N ARG A 141 -5.07 -1.46 2.02
CA ARG A 141 -4.40 -0.36 1.32
C ARG A 141 -5.44 0.52 0.67
N ALA A 142 -5.10 1.76 0.43
CA ALA A 142 -5.96 2.71 -0.27
C ALA A 142 -5.13 3.59 -1.19
N ASN A 143 -5.78 4.10 -2.24
CA ASN A 143 -5.24 5.23 -2.96
C ASN A 143 -6.26 6.37 -2.90
N ILE A 144 -5.76 7.60 -2.82
CA ILE A 144 -6.57 8.80 -2.76
C ILE A 144 -5.96 9.88 -3.64
N THR A 145 -6.81 10.77 -4.12
CA THR A 145 -6.36 12.01 -4.76
C THR A 145 -6.71 13.18 -3.84
N LEU A 146 -5.71 13.94 -3.46
CA LEU A 146 -5.86 15.15 -2.64
C LEU A 146 -6.44 16.30 -3.48
N PRO A 147 -6.94 17.37 -2.83
CA PRO A 147 -7.58 18.50 -3.54
C PRO A 147 -6.71 19.21 -4.57
N ASP A 148 -5.37 19.12 -4.46
CA ASP A 148 -4.39 19.69 -5.38
C ASP A 148 -4.06 18.78 -6.58
N GLY A 149 -4.65 17.59 -6.65
CA GLY A 149 -4.36 16.57 -7.66
C GLY A 149 -3.18 15.64 -7.30
N THR A 150 -2.55 15.82 -6.13
CA THR A 150 -1.55 14.87 -5.63
C THR A 150 -2.19 13.51 -5.39
N VAL A 151 -1.57 12.44 -5.92
CA VAL A 151 -2.02 11.07 -5.71
C VAL A 151 -1.19 10.44 -4.60
N VAL A 152 -1.88 9.82 -3.64
CA VAL A 152 -1.26 9.19 -2.47
C VAL A 152 -1.74 7.75 -2.37
N TRP A 153 -0.80 6.80 -2.33
CA TRP A 153 -1.06 5.40 -1.97
C TRP A 153 -0.71 5.21 -0.50
N LEU A 154 -1.64 4.68 0.26
CA LEU A 154 -1.47 4.35 1.69
C LEU A 154 -1.25 2.85 1.83
N ASN A 155 -0.16 2.47 2.47
CA ASN A 155 0.10 1.08 2.82
C ASN A 155 -0.75 0.64 4.02
N SER A 156 -0.64 -0.62 4.40
CA SER A 156 -1.36 -1.20 5.54
C SER A 156 -1.06 -0.48 6.84
N TYR A 157 -2.11 -0.31 7.67
CA TYR A 157 -2.00 0.28 9.01
C TYR A 157 -1.43 1.71 8.98
N THR A 158 -1.93 2.54 8.06
CA THR A 158 -1.47 3.90 7.80
C THR A 158 -2.57 4.92 8.07
N GLN A 159 -2.20 6.08 8.59
CA GLN A 159 -3.04 7.24 8.82
C GLN A 159 -2.44 8.45 8.11
N LEU A 160 -3.24 9.12 7.30
CA LEU A 160 -2.93 10.39 6.66
C LEU A 160 -3.93 11.43 7.11
N HIS A 161 -3.45 12.52 7.64
CA HIS A 161 -4.28 13.62 8.13
C HIS A 161 -3.93 14.91 7.41
N TYR A 162 -4.92 15.72 7.04
CA TYR A 162 -4.74 17.07 6.52
C TYR A 162 -5.90 17.98 6.92
N ASN A 163 -5.66 19.28 7.00
CA ASN A 163 -6.62 20.27 7.45
C ASN A 163 -7.45 20.86 6.29
N ALA A 164 -8.57 21.48 6.61
CA ALA A 164 -9.41 22.21 5.64
C ALA A 164 -8.66 23.33 4.91
N ASN A 165 -7.61 23.87 5.52
CA ASN A 165 -6.73 24.90 4.92
C ASN A 165 -5.64 24.33 4.00
N TYR A 166 -5.68 23.01 3.70
CA TYR A 166 -4.77 22.38 2.77
C TYR A 166 -4.76 23.11 1.43
N GLY A 167 -3.56 23.52 0.97
CA GLY A 167 -3.39 24.22 -0.29
C GLY A 167 -3.68 25.74 -0.23
N ALA A 168 -3.99 26.32 0.92
CA ALA A 168 -4.13 27.78 1.03
C ALA A 168 -2.78 28.47 0.82
N THR A 169 -1.81 28.20 1.66
CA THR A 169 -0.41 28.68 1.58
C THR A 169 0.58 27.55 1.39
N GLN A 170 0.33 26.41 2.00
CA GLN A 170 1.12 25.19 1.96
C GLN A 170 0.19 23.99 1.85
N ARG A 171 0.72 22.86 1.37
CA ARG A 171 0.02 21.61 1.23
C ARG A 171 0.57 20.64 2.28
N VAL A 172 0.06 20.77 3.50
CA VAL A 172 0.58 20.00 4.65
C VAL A 172 -0.27 18.77 4.91
N VAL A 173 0.40 17.61 5.03
CA VAL A 173 -0.20 16.35 5.48
C VAL A 173 0.63 15.76 6.61
N SER A 174 -0.01 15.17 7.61
CA SER A 174 0.66 14.42 8.68
C SER A 174 0.51 12.93 8.41
N LEU A 175 1.60 12.17 8.51
CA LEU A 175 1.67 10.74 8.20
C LEU A 175 2.09 9.92 9.41
N ILE A 176 1.35 8.86 9.68
CA ILE A 176 1.75 7.75 10.54
C ILE A 176 1.56 6.47 9.73
N GLY A 177 2.62 5.69 9.52
CA GLY A 177 2.59 4.53 8.64
C GLY A 177 3.46 4.70 7.42
N GLU A 178 3.03 4.21 6.26
CA GLU A 178 3.80 4.28 5.02
C GLU A 178 2.91 4.74 3.87
N ALA A 179 3.41 5.72 3.12
CA ALA A 179 2.73 6.24 1.96
C ALA A 179 3.69 6.58 0.81
N TYR A 180 3.22 6.35 -0.40
CA TYR A 180 3.87 6.75 -1.63
C TYR A 180 3.11 7.91 -2.24
N PHE A 181 3.85 8.95 -2.64
CA PHE A 181 3.32 10.22 -3.10
C PHE A 181 3.74 10.48 -4.55
N GLU A 182 2.77 10.82 -5.40
CA GLU A 182 2.99 11.48 -6.68
C GLU A 182 2.46 12.91 -6.56
N VAL A 183 3.36 13.81 -6.19
CA VAL A 183 2.98 15.19 -5.85
C VAL A 183 2.74 16.03 -7.09
N ALA A 184 1.58 16.69 -7.13
CA ALA A 184 1.25 17.66 -8.18
C ALA A 184 2.27 18.82 -8.17
N LYS A 185 2.73 19.22 -9.36
CA LYS A 185 3.73 20.29 -9.52
C LYS A 185 3.14 21.64 -9.15
N ASP A 186 3.67 22.23 -8.10
CA ASP A 186 3.39 23.61 -7.68
C ASP A 186 4.62 24.17 -6.94
N LYS A 187 5.27 25.16 -7.53
CA LYS A 187 6.48 25.78 -6.98
C LYS A 187 6.17 26.86 -5.93
N GLU A 188 4.95 27.39 -5.94
CA GLU A 188 4.56 28.47 -5.04
C GLU A 188 4.04 27.93 -3.71
N LYS A 189 3.47 26.71 -3.73
CA LYS A 189 2.91 26.06 -2.54
C LYS A 189 3.60 24.73 -2.29
N PRO A 190 4.58 24.66 -1.39
CA PRO A 190 5.27 23.41 -1.09
C PRO A 190 4.32 22.37 -0.50
N PHE A 191 4.54 21.12 -0.87
CA PHE A 191 3.89 19.95 -0.29
C PHE A 191 4.78 19.42 0.84
N ILE A 192 4.23 19.29 2.04
CA ILE A 192 4.98 18.92 3.24
C ILE A 192 4.34 17.69 3.87
N VAL A 193 5.13 16.62 4.03
CA VAL A 193 4.75 15.45 4.82
C VAL A 193 5.40 15.57 6.20
N GLU A 194 4.60 15.77 7.21
CA GLU A 194 5.03 15.82 8.61
C GLU A 194 4.96 14.41 9.22
N THR A 195 6.02 14.03 9.91
CA THR A 195 6.09 12.79 10.69
C THR A 195 6.64 13.08 12.09
N ALA A 196 6.64 12.08 12.96
CA ALA A 196 7.16 12.23 14.33
C ALA A 196 8.71 12.29 14.35
N GLY A 197 9.29 13.39 13.93
CA GLY A 197 10.73 13.67 13.98
C GLY A 197 11.37 14.05 12.65
N MET A 198 10.64 13.94 11.53
CA MET A 198 11.16 14.27 10.22
C MET A 198 10.07 14.87 9.33
N ASN A 199 10.39 15.94 8.62
CA ASN A 199 9.51 16.54 7.62
C ASN A 199 10.11 16.38 6.22
N VAL A 200 9.27 16.13 5.23
CA VAL A 200 9.66 15.98 3.82
C VAL A 200 8.93 17.02 2.99
N GLU A 201 9.67 17.96 2.39
CA GLU A 201 9.14 19.05 1.57
C GLU A 201 9.41 18.79 0.08
N ALA A 202 8.37 18.93 -0.74
CA ALA A 202 8.36 18.62 -2.17
C ALA A 202 7.64 19.71 -2.98
N LEU A 203 8.08 19.95 -4.23
CA LEU A 203 7.46 20.89 -5.17
C LEU A 203 6.83 20.23 -6.40
N GLY A 204 6.84 18.90 -6.48
CA GLY A 204 6.37 18.14 -7.64
C GLY A 204 7.27 16.95 -7.92
N THR A 205 7.27 15.99 -7.04
CA THR A 205 8.21 14.88 -6.94
C THR A 205 7.48 13.58 -6.67
N THR A 206 8.15 12.47 -6.91
CA THR A 206 7.66 11.15 -6.57
C THR A 206 8.57 10.54 -5.50
N PHE A 207 8.00 10.19 -4.35
CA PHE A 207 8.75 9.66 -3.21
C PHE A 207 7.88 8.76 -2.33
N ASN A 208 8.53 7.95 -1.48
CA ASN A 208 7.90 7.14 -0.44
C ASN A 208 8.34 7.62 0.94
N VAL A 209 7.45 7.61 1.91
CA VAL A 209 7.78 7.86 3.32
C VAL A 209 7.26 6.70 4.17
N LYS A 210 8.17 6.05 4.92
CA LYS A 210 7.88 5.00 5.89
C LYS A 210 8.13 5.55 7.29
N ALA A 211 7.06 5.74 8.07
CA ALA A 211 7.07 6.41 9.37
C ALA A 211 6.14 5.74 10.38
N TYR A 212 6.19 4.41 10.48
CA TYR A 212 5.45 3.67 11.51
C TYR A 212 5.96 4.03 12.91
N ARG A 213 5.06 4.06 13.89
CA ARG A 213 5.43 4.45 15.27
C ARG A 213 6.38 3.48 15.94
N GLU A 214 6.19 2.19 15.66
CA GLU A 214 6.96 1.09 16.23
C GLU A 214 8.31 0.87 15.55
N ASP A 215 8.53 1.44 14.34
CA ASP A 215 9.81 1.32 13.66
C ASP A 215 10.86 2.25 14.33
N SER A 216 12.08 1.76 14.45
CA SER A 216 13.22 2.52 15.02
C SER A 216 13.63 3.71 14.15
N GLN A 217 13.26 3.67 12.86
CA GLN A 217 13.67 4.65 11.87
C GLN A 217 12.47 5.18 11.09
N ILE A 218 12.62 6.43 10.59
CA ILE A 218 11.75 6.99 9.56
C ILE A 218 12.59 7.09 8.29
N ILE A 219 12.04 6.65 7.16
CA ILE A 219 12.77 6.60 5.90
C ILE A 219 11.97 7.33 4.82
N ALA A 220 12.62 8.28 4.14
CA ALA A 220 12.11 8.91 2.92
C ALA A 220 12.96 8.46 1.73
N THR A 221 12.35 7.91 0.69
CA THR A 221 13.02 7.46 -0.54
C THR A 221 12.54 8.28 -1.71
N LEU A 222 13.45 8.92 -2.44
CA LEU A 222 13.15 9.75 -3.60
C LEU A 222 13.30 8.93 -4.91
N PHE A 223 12.30 9.00 -5.79
CA PHE A 223 12.33 8.36 -7.11
C PHE A 223 12.49 9.35 -8.25
N SER A 224 11.89 10.55 -8.15
CA SER A 224 12.02 11.58 -9.17
C SER A 224 11.90 12.98 -8.59
N GLY A 225 12.63 13.92 -9.18
CA GLY A 225 12.67 15.33 -8.74
C GLY A 225 13.70 15.59 -7.63
N SER A 226 13.36 16.42 -6.65
CA SER A 226 14.19 16.74 -5.48
C SER A 226 13.30 17.00 -4.28
N VAL A 227 13.66 16.51 -3.11
CA VAL A 227 12.98 16.79 -1.84
C VAL A 227 13.94 17.31 -0.80
N ARG A 228 13.45 18.22 0.03
CA ARG A 228 14.15 18.63 1.25
C ARG A 228 13.61 17.79 2.40
N VAL A 229 14.52 17.18 3.15
CA VAL A 229 14.19 16.44 4.37
C VAL A 229 14.80 17.17 5.54
N SER A 230 14.01 17.47 6.54
CA SER A 230 14.44 18.21 7.73
C SER A 230 14.02 17.49 9.02
N SER A 231 14.85 17.61 10.02
CA SER A 231 14.59 17.27 11.42
C SER A 231 14.83 18.50 12.28
N ASP A 232 14.67 18.40 13.60
CA ASP A 232 14.96 19.52 14.51
C ASP A 232 16.40 20.03 14.44
N ARG A 233 17.34 19.18 13.97
CA ARG A 233 18.79 19.47 13.99
C ARG A 233 19.43 19.53 12.62
N ASP A 234 18.90 18.80 11.67
CA ASP A 234 19.53 18.54 10.39
C ASP A 234 18.58 18.89 9.24
N ASN A 235 19.17 19.28 8.11
CA ASN A 235 18.44 19.54 6.87
C ASN A 235 19.27 19.00 5.70
N VAL A 236 18.68 18.18 4.86
CA VAL A 236 19.32 17.54 3.73
C VAL A 236 18.44 17.60 2.48
N ILE A 237 19.07 17.59 1.30
CA ILE A 237 18.36 17.53 0.01
C ILE A 237 18.67 16.19 -0.62
N LEU A 238 17.63 15.43 -1.00
CA LEU A 238 17.76 14.18 -1.71
C LEU A 238 17.76 14.40 -3.22
N SER A 239 18.61 13.63 -3.88
CA SER A 239 18.57 13.35 -5.32
C SER A 239 17.84 12.04 -5.59
N PRO A 240 17.37 11.78 -6.83
CA PRO A 240 16.76 10.52 -7.19
C PRO A 240 17.63 9.31 -6.80
N ASP A 241 16.97 8.25 -6.33
CA ASP A 241 17.56 7.02 -5.81
C ASP A 241 18.33 7.16 -4.49
N GLU A 242 18.12 8.24 -3.75
CA GLU A 242 18.63 8.41 -2.39
C GLU A 242 17.55 8.24 -1.34
N ASN A 243 17.97 7.82 -0.15
CA ASN A 243 17.16 7.71 1.07
C ASN A 243 17.66 8.70 2.12
N ALA A 244 16.74 9.39 2.79
CA ALA A 244 17.00 9.99 4.09
C ALA A 244 16.47 9.04 5.17
N THR A 245 17.32 8.69 6.12
CA THR A 245 16.98 7.86 7.28
C THR A 245 17.14 8.69 8.55
N PHE A 246 16.03 8.85 9.28
CA PHE A 246 16.01 9.47 10.59
C PHE A 246 15.94 8.39 11.66
N GLU A 247 16.92 8.29 12.50
CA GLU A 247 16.96 7.35 13.62
C GLU A 247 16.31 7.98 14.86
N ARG A 248 15.18 7.41 15.30
CA ARG A 248 14.39 7.99 16.42
C ARG A 248 15.14 8.09 17.72
N ARG A 249 16.01 7.11 18.01
CA ARG A 249 16.75 7.04 19.29
C ARG A 249 17.82 8.11 19.40
N SER A 250 18.57 8.35 18.33
CA SER A 250 19.69 9.31 18.31
C SER A 250 19.26 10.68 17.83
N GLY A 251 18.13 10.80 17.12
CA GLY A 251 17.70 12.01 16.43
C GLY A 251 18.58 12.36 15.22
N LYS A 252 19.39 11.43 14.73
CA LYS A 252 20.32 11.64 13.61
C LYS A 252 19.60 11.43 12.29
N LEU A 253 19.80 12.37 11.37
CA LEU A 253 19.40 12.27 9.98
C LEU A 253 20.62 11.95 9.10
N ALA A 254 20.51 10.95 8.23
CA ALA A 254 21.58 10.55 7.33
C ALA A 254 21.05 10.26 5.93
N ILE A 255 21.85 10.55 4.90
CA ILE A 255 21.56 10.16 3.50
C ILE A 255 22.27 8.85 3.21
N HIS A 256 21.55 7.96 2.53
CA HIS A 256 22.06 6.69 2.01
C HIS A 256 21.63 6.50 0.57
N LYS A 257 22.47 5.86 -0.21
CA LYS A 257 22.08 5.38 -1.54
C LYS A 257 21.88 3.86 -1.45
N PRO A 258 20.63 3.40 -1.47
CA PRO A 258 20.34 1.95 -1.42
C PRO A 258 20.77 1.28 -2.72
N ASP A 259 21.02 -0.02 -2.68
CA ASP A 259 21.34 -0.82 -3.87
C ASP A 259 20.20 -0.77 -4.91
N ASN A 260 18.96 -0.69 -4.45
CA ASN A 260 17.79 -0.55 -5.30
C ASN A 260 16.70 0.28 -4.58
N SER A 261 16.55 1.54 -4.99
CA SER A 261 15.52 2.44 -4.45
C SER A 261 14.10 1.95 -4.72
N SER A 262 13.89 1.17 -5.81
CA SER A 262 12.57 0.66 -6.19
C SER A 262 11.96 -0.28 -5.15
N TYR A 263 12.75 -0.87 -4.28
CA TYR A 263 12.26 -1.70 -3.18
C TYR A 263 11.25 -0.97 -2.29
N ALA A 264 11.45 0.32 -2.04
CA ALA A 264 10.57 1.13 -1.20
C ALA A 264 9.17 1.37 -1.79
N LYS A 265 8.92 1.05 -3.06
CA LYS A 265 7.59 1.19 -3.71
C LYS A 265 6.95 -0.14 -4.11
N MET A 266 7.65 -1.27 -3.95
CA MET A 266 7.18 -2.59 -4.40
C MET A 266 5.94 -3.08 -3.64
N TRP A 267 5.76 -2.61 -2.41
CA TRP A 267 4.57 -2.91 -1.62
C TRP A 267 3.25 -2.54 -2.32
N ARG A 268 3.26 -1.56 -3.24
CA ARG A 268 2.08 -1.17 -4.04
C ARG A 268 1.60 -2.32 -4.95
N ASN A 269 2.52 -3.18 -5.39
CA ASN A 269 2.23 -4.34 -6.23
C ASN A 269 2.00 -5.62 -5.42
N ASN A 270 1.89 -5.53 -4.10
CA ASN A 270 1.82 -6.68 -3.20
C ASN A 270 3.14 -7.46 -3.06
N ASP A 271 4.26 -6.86 -3.43
CA ASP A 271 5.56 -7.49 -3.29
C ASP A 271 6.15 -7.21 -1.91
N LEU A 272 6.75 -8.23 -1.32
CA LEU A 272 7.54 -8.16 -0.10
C LEU A 272 9.02 -8.13 -0.45
N VAL A 273 9.72 -7.18 0.12
CA VAL A 273 11.18 -7.08 -0.02
C VAL A 273 11.80 -7.19 1.34
N PHE A 274 12.76 -8.07 1.45
CA PHE A 274 13.62 -8.25 2.61
C PHE A 274 15.06 -7.99 2.17
N ASN A 275 15.75 -7.12 2.89
CA ASN A 275 17.14 -6.71 2.61
C ASN A 275 18.00 -6.80 3.88
N GLY A 276 18.03 -7.98 4.47
CA GLY A 276 18.74 -8.24 5.71
C GLY A 276 17.92 -8.03 6.97
N GLU A 277 16.57 -7.88 6.83
CA GLU A 277 15.70 -7.75 7.99
C GLU A 277 15.73 -9.00 8.84
N THR A 278 15.67 -8.80 10.14
CA THR A 278 15.54 -9.85 11.14
C THR A 278 14.13 -10.44 11.13
N LEU A 279 13.98 -11.69 11.59
CA LEU A 279 12.67 -12.30 11.74
C LEU A 279 11.74 -11.51 12.67
N GLU A 280 12.29 -10.79 13.65
CA GLU A 280 11.50 -9.91 14.50
C GLU A 280 10.90 -8.74 13.70
N GLU A 281 11.68 -8.08 12.85
CA GLU A 281 11.22 -7.01 11.94
C GLU A 281 10.23 -7.55 10.90
N ILE A 282 10.51 -8.73 10.33
CA ILE A 282 9.60 -9.41 9.41
C ILE A 282 8.27 -9.73 10.08
N ALA A 283 8.27 -10.19 11.34
CA ALA A 283 7.05 -10.46 12.09
C ALA A 283 6.17 -9.21 12.25
N VAL A 284 6.78 -8.06 12.51
CA VAL A 284 6.07 -6.76 12.57
C VAL A 284 5.46 -6.41 11.21
N LEU A 285 6.22 -6.58 10.13
CA LEU A 285 5.75 -6.33 8.78
C LEU A 285 4.58 -7.24 8.40
N LEU A 286 4.69 -8.54 8.65
CA LEU A 286 3.62 -9.52 8.36
C LEU A 286 2.37 -9.27 9.20
N ASN A 287 2.52 -8.85 10.45
CA ASN A 287 1.40 -8.44 11.30
C ASN A 287 0.63 -7.26 10.68
N ARG A 288 1.33 -6.28 10.10
CA ARG A 288 0.69 -5.13 9.43
C ARG A 288 0.00 -5.57 8.14
N MET A 289 0.66 -6.40 7.34
CA MET A 289 0.19 -6.75 5.99
C MET A 289 -0.92 -7.81 5.98
N TYR A 290 -0.92 -8.73 6.93
CA TYR A 290 -1.84 -9.88 6.93
C TYR A 290 -2.72 -9.94 8.18
N ASN A 291 -2.57 -9.00 9.13
CA ASN A 291 -3.27 -9.00 10.41
C ASN A 291 -3.11 -10.32 11.17
N VAL A 292 -1.90 -10.86 11.21
CA VAL A 292 -1.52 -12.10 11.86
C VAL A 292 -0.59 -11.82 13.03
N GLN A 293 -0.64 -12.64 14.09
CA GLN A 293 0.35 -12.60 15.15
C GLN A 293 1.45 -13.63 14.89
N ILE A 294 2.71 -13.21 15.08
CA ILE A 294 3.86 -14.10 15.02
C ILE A 294 4.51 -14.17 16.40
N ALA A 295 4.61 -15.37 16.92
CA ALA A 295 5.26 -15.68 18.19
C ALA A 295 6.53 -16.49 17.95
N PHE A 296 7.49 -16.36 18.86
CA PHE A 296 8.77 -17.04 18.77
C PHE A 296 8.94 -17.97 19.97
N LYS A 297 9.33 -19.23 19.72
CA LYS A 297 9.67 -20.20 20.80
C LYS A 297 11.01 -19.90 21.46
N SER A 298 11.87 -19.09 20.84
CA SER A 298 13.17 -18.71 21.40
C SER A 298 13.62 -17.34 20.87
N GLU A 299 14.32 -16.58 21.71
CA GLU A 299 14.87 -15.26 21.34
C GLU A 299 15.91 -15.34 20.21
N ARG A 300 16.63 -16.45 20.12
CA ARG A 300 17.65 -16.65 19.08
C ARG A 300 17.08 -16.57 17.68
N ILE A 301 15.86 -17.09 17.45
CA ILE A 301 15.23 -17.12 16.13
C ILE A 301 14.94 -15.71 15.63
N LYS A 302 14.63 -14.79 16.50
CA LYS A 302 14.32 -13.40 16.15
C LYS A 302 15.43 -12.72 15.37
N GLN A 303 16.68 -13.13 15.60
CA GLN A 303 17.88 -12.53 15.03
C GLN A 303 18.28 -13.12 13.65
N TYR A 304 17.54 -14.11 13.16
CA TYR A 304 17.82 -14.62 11.81
C TYR A 304 17.41 -13.59 10.76
N CYS A 305 18.33 -13.30 9.83
CA CYS A 305 18.12 -12.29 8.80
C CYS A 305 17.72 -12.93 7.48
N PHE A 306 16.89 -12.21 6.73
CA PHE A 306 16.44 -12.61 5.40
C PHE A 306 16.71 -11.52 4.38
N SER A 307 17.04 -11.96 3.15
CA SER A 307 17.13 -11.12 1.98
C SER A 307 16.44 -11.80 0.80
N GLY A 308 15.61 -11.06 0.10
CA GLY A 308 14.90 -11.58 -1.07
C GLY A 308 13.67 -10.75 -1.42
N VAL A 309 13.13 -11.02 -2.59
CA VAL A 309 11.88 -10.43 -3.08
C VAL A 309 10.86 -11.54 -3.26
N ILE A 310 9.72 -11.38 -2.62
CA ILE A 310 8.62 -12.32 -2.72
C ILE A 310 7.45 -11.61 -3.39
N CYS A 311 7.10 -12.00 -4.62
CA CYS A 311 6.08 -11.33 -5.43
C CYS A 311 4.69 -11.91 -5.19
N ASN A 312 3.68 -11.04 -5.05
CA ASN A 312 2.23 -11.34 -5.02
C ASN A 312 1.85 -12.54 -4.13
N ASN A 313 2.18 -12.51 -2.84
CA ASN A 313 2.15 -13.69 -1.99
C ASN A 313 1.02 -13.76 -0.99
N SER A 314 0.56 -14.99 -0.75
CA SER A 314 -0.18 -15.35 0.46
C SER A 314 0.75 -15.44 1.66
N LEU A 315 0.21 -15.25 2.86
CA LEU A 315 0.95 -15.42 4.11
C LEU A 315 1.59 -16.80 4.22
N ASP A 316 0.86 -17.84 3.79
CA ASP A 316 1.35 -19.23 3.85
C ASP A 316 2.60 -19.41 3.01
N ASN A 317 2.61 -18.89 1.77
CA ASN A 317 3.79 -18.96 0.89
C ASN A 317 4.99 -18.24 1.49
N VAL A 318 4.76 -17.08 2.14
CA VAL A 318 5.83 -16.32 2.78
C VAL A 318 6.45 -17.12 3.93
N ILE A 319 5.61 -17.67 4.81
CA ILE A 319 6.08 -18.45 5.97
C ILE A 319 6.75 -19.75 5.52
N GLU A 320 6.18 -20.43 4.53
CA GLU A 320 6.77 -21.63 3.96
C GLU A 320 8.16 -21.34 3.37
N LEU A 321 8.30 -20.29 2.57
CA LEU A 321 9.57 -19.91 1.95
C LEU A 321 10.62 -19.57 3.00
N ILE A 322 10.23 -18.82 4.05
CA ILE A 322 11.10 -18.52 5.18
C ILE A 322 11.52 -19.82 5.89
N SER A 323 10.61 -20.77 6.08
CA SER A 323 10.92 -22.06 6.73
C SER A 323 11.80 -22.97 5.89
N LEU A 324 11.71 -22.90 4.57
CA LEU A 324 12.56 -23.69 3.65
C LEU A 324 13.98 -23.15 3.54
N THR A 325 14.14 -21.83 3.69
CA THR A 325 15.42 -21.14 3.52
C THR A 325 16.19 -20.93 4.83
N SER A 326 15.60 -21.28 5.97
CA SER A 326 16.20 -21.11 7.30
C SER A 326 15.97 -22.32 8.21
N PRO A 327 16.76 -22.49 9.27
CA PRO A 327 16.62 -23.61 10.20
C PRO A 327 15.46 -23.38 11.19
N ILE A 328 14.28 -23.02 10.68
CA ILE A 328 13.07 -22.82 11.49
C ILE A 328 11.95 -23.75 11.07
N THR A 329 11.05 -23.98 12.01
CA THR A 329 9.76 -24.65 11.83
C THR A 329 8.66 -23.68 12.21
N TYR A 330 7.46 -23.91 11.71
CA TYR A 330 6.31 -23.10 12.12
C TYR A 330 5.09 -23.97 12.43
N GLU A 331 4.24 -23.44 13.29
CA GLU A 331 2.98 -24.04 13.72
C GLU A 331 1.90 -22.95 13.74
N THR A 332 0.77 -23.18 13.11
CA THR A 332 -0.35 -22.22 13.10
C THR A 332 -1.38 -22.60 14.14
N ARG A 333 -1.71 -21.64 15.03
CA ARG A 333 -2.74 -21.77 16.07
C ARG A 333 -3.71 -20.59 15.96
N GLY A 334 -4.82 -20.79 15.28
CA GLY A 334 -5.78 -19.72 15.00
C GLY A 334 -5.13 -18.61 14.19
N ASP A 335 -5.12 -17.39 14.71
CA ASP A 335 -4.53 -16.21 14.06
C ASP A 335 -3.04 -16.00 14.43
N THR A 336 -2.41 -16.98 15.13
CA THR A 336 -1.02 -16.89 15.56
C THR A 336 -0.17 -17.94 14.86
N ILE A 337 0.95 -17.49 14.29
CA ILE A 337 2.00 -18.35 13.75
C ILE A 337 3.14 -18.40 14.76
N ILE A 338 3.50 -19.61 15.19
CA ILE A 338 4.55 -19.83 16.17
C ILE A 338 5.80 -20.34 15.44
N LEU A 339 6.88 -19.58 15.48
CA LEU A 339 8.15 -19.94 14.89
C LEU A 339 9.04 -20.64 15.91
N GLY A 340 9.60 -21.80 15.52
CA GLY A 340 10.48 -22.63 16.35
C GLY A 340 11.77 -22.96 15.63
N ASN A 341 12.79 -23.46 16.34
CA ASN A 341 13.97 -24.05 15.71
C ASN A 341 13.61 -25.39 15.07
N ARG A 342 14.30 -25.71 13.96
CA ARG A 342 14.30 -27.04 13.38
C ARG A 342 15.19 -27.97 14.21
#